data_581c2bef2da44325229cf90415a352bb
#
_entry.id   581c2bef2da44325229cf90415a352bb
#
_cell.length_a   1.000
_cell.length_b   1.000
_cell.length_c   1.000
_cell.angle_alpha   90.00
_cell.angle_beta   90.00
_cell.angle_gamma   90.00
#
_symmetry.space_group_name_H-M   'P 1'
#
loop_
_entity.id
_entity.type
_entity.pdbx_description
1 polymer ?
#
loop_
_entity_poly.entity_id
_entity_poly.type
_entity_poly.pdbx_seq_one_letter_code
_entity_poly.pdbx_strand_id
1 'polypeptide(L)'
;MGLLPIWVKNMEKNGIDLKEQKKQLRGEIRKLRKSHTDEEIHQMSLAVLERVQALLEYQEAEVVYAYMDCRHEVETRDLIRLAWKEGKRVAVPRVCGQEMKFYYITSFEDDLEDGSFGIREPKEKNPAYVEDALLLMPGVAFDEKRHRVGYGGGFYDRFLEAHPDLVTIALAFEFQVKEEVPFETFDIRPARVITERRTLT
;
A
#
# COMPACT_ATOMS: atom_id res chain seq x y z
N MET A 1 -2.52 2.37 34.22
CA MET A 1 -2.94 1.03 33.75
C MET A 1 -3.69 1.26 32.45
N GLY A 2 -3.01 1.12 31.32
CA GLY A 2 -3.60 1.33 30.00
C GLY A 2 -4.59 0.21 29.70
N LEU A 3 -5.78 0.59 29.24
CA LEU A 3 -6.78 -0.38 28.77
C LEU A 3 -6.19 -1.10 27.54
N LEU A 4 -6.12 -2.42 27.59
CA LEU A 4 -5.73 -3.23 26.45
C LEU A 4 -6.71 -2.98 25.29
N PRO A 5 -6.22 -2.92 24.03
CA PRO A 5 -7.07 -2.78 22.85
C PRO A 5 -8.19 -3.83 22.81
N ILE A 6 -9.32 -3.48 22.18
CA ILE A 6 -10.51 -4.37 22.14
C ILE A 6 -10.19 -5.73 21.56
N TRP A 7 -9.31 -5.80 20.56
CA TRP A 7 -8.89 -7.07 19.95
C TRP A 7 -8.04 -7.92 20.91
N VAL A 8 -7.20 -7.33 21.78
CA VAL A 8 -6.47 -8.05 22.84
C VAL A 8 -7.46 -8.63 23.86
N LYS A 9 -8.48 -7.86 24.25
CA LYS A 9 -9.58 -8.35 25.11
C LYS A 9 -10.41 -9.45 24.44
N ASN A 10 -10.55 -9.39 23.10
CA ASN A 10 -11.24 -10.40 22.30
C ASN A 10 -10.37 -11.66 22.10
N MET A 11 -9.04 -11.56 22.07
CA MET A 11 -8.14 -12.71 22.11
C MET A 11 -8.34 -13.56 23.38
N GLU A 12 -8.40 -12.91 24.54
CA GLU A 12 -8.66 -13.59 25.81
C GLU A 12 -10.08 -14.23 25.86
N LYS A 13 -11.05 -13.66 25.15
CA LYS A 13 -12.44 -14.17 25.10
C LYS A 13 -12.67 -15.28 24.06
N ASN A 14 -11.98 -15.27 22.92
CA ASN A 14 -12.29 -16.15 21.78
C ASN A 14 -11.16 -17.11 21.39
N GLY A 15 -9.96 -17.04 22.01
CA GLY A 15 -8.83 -17.93 21.73
C GLY A 15 -8.33 -17.91 20.27
N ILE A 16 -8.70 -16.88 19.48
CA ILE A 16 -8.31 -16.77 18.07
C ILE A 16 -6.93 -16.13 18.00
N ASP A 17 -5.98 -16.85 17.41
CA ASP A 17 -4.63 -16.38 17.14
C ASP A 17 -4.61 -15.16 16.21
N LEU A 18 -3.65 -14.26 16.43
CA LEU A 18 -3.44 -13.03 15.64
C LEU A 18 -3.36 -13.31 14.13
N LYS A 19 -2.70 -14.40 13.76
CA LYS A 19 -2.58 -14.84 12.38
C LYS A 19 -3.94 -15.19 11.75
N GLU A 20 -4.81 -15.85 12.50
CA GLU A 20 -6.15 -16.19 12.04
C GLU A 20 -7.03 -14.93 11.95
N GLN A 21 -6.90 -13.97 12.87
CA GLN A 21 -7.60 -12.68 12.79
C GLN A 21 -7.17 -11.90 11.53
N LYS A 22 -5.86 -11.79 11.27
CA LYS A 22 -5.34 -11.19 10.03
C LYS A 22 -5.89 -11.91 8.79
N LYS A 23 -6.03 -13.23 8.81
CA LYS A 23 -6.56 -14.04 7.70
C LYS A 23 -8.06 -13.79 7.48
N GLN A 24 -8.86 -13.74 8.54
CA GLN A 24 -10.31 -13.46 8.47
C GLN A 24 -10.54 -12.04 7.89
N LEU A 25 -9.82 -11.04 8.39
CA LEU A 25 -9.92 -9.67 7.91
C LEU A 25 -9.53 -9.54 6.43
N ARG A 26 -8.47 -10.26 5.97
CA ARG A 26 -8.14 -10.33 4.54
C ARG A 26 -9.28 -10.92 3.72
N GLY A 27 -9.97 -11.93 4.24
CA GLY A 27 -11.14 -12.53 3.60
C GLY A 27 -12.32 -11.57 3.48
N GLU A 28 -12.59 -10.81 4.53
CA GLU A 28 -13.64 -9.79 4.56
C GLU A 28 -13.38 -8.70 3.53
N ILE A 29 -12.20 -8.07 3.57
CA ILE A 29 -11.85 -6.99 2.64
C ILE A 29 -11.84 -7.48 1.19
N ARG A 30 -11.39 -8.71 0.92
CA ARG A 30 -11.47 -9.30 -0.42
C ARG A 30 -12.91 -9.40 -0.93
N LYS A 31 -13.87 -9.73 -0.06
CA LYS A 31 -15.30 -9.77 -0.43
C LYS A 31 -15.82 -8.36 -0.72
N LEU A 32 -15.47 -7.37 0.12
CA LEU A 32 -15.85 -5.97 -0.09
C LEU A 32 -15.29 -5.44 -1.41
N ARG A 33 -14.00 -5.66 -1.72
CA ARG A 33 -13.41 -5.28 -3.00
C ARG A 33 -14.17 -5.88 -4.19
N LYS A 34 -14.55 -7.15 -4.10
CA LYS A 34 -15.30 -7.85 -5.16
C LYS A 34 -16.74 -7.41 -5.31
N SER A 35 -17.33 -6.75 -4.32
CA SER A 35 -18.70 -6.23 -4.39
C SER A 35 -18.79 -4.90 -5.14
N HIS A 36 -17.67 -4.24 -5.42
CA HIS A 36 -17.62 -3.03 -6.21
C HIS A 36 -17.35 -3.36 -7.68
N THR A 37 -17.94 -2.59 -8.58
CA THR A 37 -17.67 -2.64 -10.01
C THR A 37 -16.33 -2.00 -10.35
N ASP A 38 -15.77 -2.31 -11.53
CA ASP A 38 -14.54 -1.67 -12.02
C ASP A 38 -14.69 -0.14 -12.10
N GLU A 39 -15.87 0.36 -12.51
CA GLU A 39 -16.17 1.79 -12.57
C GLU A 39 -16.16 2.45 -11.18
N GLU A 40 -16.76 1.82 -10.17
CA GLU A 40 -16.74 2.33 -8.79
C GLU A 40 -15.31 2.38 -8.24
N ILE A 41 -14.52 1.33 -8.46
CA ILE A 41 -13.11 1.27 -8.08
C ILE A 41 -12.33 2.40 -8.77
N HIS A 42 -12.55 2.60 -10.07
CA HIS A 42 -11.90 3.66 -10.82
C HIS A 42 -12.24 5.05 -10.26
N GLN A 43 -13.52 5.35 -10.04
CA GLN A 43 -13.95 6.65 -9.51
C GLN A 43 -13.40 6.91 -8.09
N MET A 44 -13.41 5.91 -7.22
CA MET A 44 -12.79 6.03 -5.90
C MET A 44 -11.27 6.21 -6.00
N SER A 45 -10.62 5.52 -6.94
CA SER A 45 -9.18 5.66 -7.16
C SER A 45 -8.81 7.07 -7.65
N LEU A 46 -9.60 7.68 -8.53
CA LEU A 46 -9.40 9.07 -8.95
C LEU A 46 -9.51 10.05 -7.77
N ALA A 47 -10.46 9.85 -6.87
CA ALA A 47 -10.59 10.69 -5.67
C ALA A 47 -9.40 10.53 -4.71
N VAL A 48 -8.84 9.31 -4.58
CA VAL A 48 -7.58 9.09 -3.84
C VAL A 48 -6.42 9.81 -4.53
N LEU A 49 -6.30 9.72 -5.86
CA LEU A 49 -5.29 10.39 -6.65
C LEU A 49 -5.30 11.91 -6.42
N GLU A 50 -6.47 12.55 -6.49
CA GLU A 50 -6.62 14.00 -6.26
C GLU A 50 -6.10 14.39 -4.87
N ARG A 51 -6.36 13.58 -3.84
CA ARG A 51 -5.86 13.82 -2.48
C ARG A 51 -4.34 13.65 -2.38
N VAL A 52 -3.78 12.64 -3.05
CA VAL A 52 -2.32 12.45 -3.09
C VAL A 52 -1.63 13.65 -3.75
N GLN A 53 -2.18 14.14 -4.87
CA GLN A 53 -1.65 15.32 -5.57
C GLN A 53 -1.63 16.59 -4.71
N ALA A 54 -2.59 16.73 -3.80
CA ALA A 54 -2.68 17.88 -2.91
C ALA A 54 -1.68 17.82 -1.74
N LEU A 55 -1.00 16.70 -1.53
CA LEU A 55 -0.02 16.56 -0.45
C LEU A 55 1.32 17.22 -0.82
N LEU A 56 1.89 17.93 0.14
CA LEU A 56 3.21 18.55 -0.03
C LEU A 56 4.28 17.48 -0.30
N GLU A 57 4.21 16.35 0.39
CA GLU A 57 5.13 15.23 0.21
C GLU A 57 5.15 14.70 -1.24
N TYR A 58 3.98 14.68 -1.91
CA TYR A 58 3.93 14.30 -3.32
C TYR A 58 4.45 15.43 -4.23
N GLN A 59 4.09 16.68 -3.95
CA GLN A 59 4.48 17.82 -4.78
C GLN A 59 6.00 18.02 -4.79
N GLU A 60 6.66 17.85 -3.65
CA GLU A 60 8.11 18.02 -3.49
C GLU A 60 8.91 16.78 -3.91
N ALA A 61 8.30 15.59 -3.97
CA ALA A 61 9.01 14.37 -4.34
C ALA A 61 9.51 14.41 -5.78
N GLU A 62 10.81 14.20 -5.99
CA GLU A 62 11.41 13.98 -7.31
C GLU A 62 11.27 12.52 -7.76
N VAL A 63 11.19 11.61 -6.80
CA VAL A 63 11.08 10.15 -7.02
C VAL A 63 9.88 9.60 -6.29
N VAL A 64 9.06 8.85 -7.01
CA VAL A 64 7.88 8.17 -6.47
C VAL A 64 8.06 6.65 -6.64
N TYR A 65 8.06 5.94 -5.54
CA TYR A 65 7.95 4.49 -5.51
C TYR A 65 6.48 4.14 -5.43
N ALA A 66 5.93 3.52 -6.48
CA ALA A 66 4.53 3.12 -6.56
C ALA A 66 4.41 1.60 -6.67
N TYR A 67 3.28 1.04 -6.31
CA TYR A 67 2.97 -0.36 -6.59
C TYR A 67 2.19 -0.48 -7.90
N MET A 68 2.20 -1.68 -8.49
CA MET A 68 1.30 -2.04 -9.58
C MET A 68 0.03 -2.64 -8.96
N ASP A 69 -1.07 -1.94 -9.14
CA ASP A 69 -2.36 -2.32 -8.58
C ASP A 69 -2.91 -3.64 -9.13
N CYS A 70 -3.58 -4.37 -8.28
CA CYS A 70 -4.26 -5.59 -8.65
C CYS A 70 -5.51 -5.83 -7.78
N ARG A 71 -6.42 -6.67 -8.26
CA ARG A 71 -7.54 -7.20 -7.46
C ARG A 71 -8.36 -6.11 -6.76
N HIS A 72 -8.75 -5.06 -7.49
CA HIS A 72 -9.48 -3.91 -6.97
C HIS A 72 -8.77 -3.21 -5.78
N GLU A 73 -7.48 -3.03 -5.89
CA GLU A 73 -6.75 -2.04 -5.11
C GLU A 73 -7.01 -0.64 -5.64
N VAL A 74 -6.57 0.39 -4.90
CA VAL A 74 -6.51 1.74 -5.47
C VAL A 74 -5.62 1.71 -6.70
N GLU A 75 -6.17 2.10 -7.84
CA GLU A 75 -5.46 2.11 -9.12
C GLU A 75 -4.35 3.14 -9.11
N THR A 76 -3.15 2.72 -9.51
CA THR A 76 -1.95 3.57 -9.48
C THR A 76 -1.49 4.02 -10.86
N ARG A 77 -2.01 3.42 -11.93
CA ARG A 77 -1.54 3.71 -13.29
C ARG A 77 -1.70 5.18 -13.68
N ASP A 78 -2.81 5.80 -13.33
CA ASP A 78 -3.05 7.21 -13.66
C ASP A 78 -2.17 8.13 -12.80
N LEU A 79 -1.93 7.78 -11.55
CA LEU A 79 -0.96 8.47 -10.70
C LEU A 79 0.47 8.35 -11.26
N ILE A 80 0.86 7.18 -11.74
CA ILE A 80 2.17 6.96 -12.38
C ILE A 80 2.28 7.82 -13.65
N ARG A 81 1.27 7.82 -14.53
CA ARG A 81 1.25 8.67 -15.73
C ARG A 81 1.36 10.16 -15.40
N LEU A 82 0.66 10.57 -14.35
CA LEU A 82 0.72 11.95 -13.88
C LEU A 82 2.12 12.31 -13.36
N ALA A 83 2.70 11.46 -12.52
CA ALA A 83 4.06 11.67 -12.01
C ALA A 83 5.07 11.81 -13.16
N TRP A 84 4.98 10.99 -14.20
CA TRP A 84 5.81 11.14 -15.41
C TRP A 84 5.57 12.48 -16.11
N LYS A 85 4.30 12.89 -16.28
CA LYS A 85 3.95 14.17 -16.90
C LYS A 85 4.50 15.37 -16.12
N GLU A 86 4.62 15.26 -14.81
CA GLU A 86 5.19 16.25 -13.90
C GLU A 86 6.73 16.18 -13.81
N GLY A 87 7.35 15.28 -14.58
CA GLY A 87 8.80 15.13 -14.63
C GLY A 87 9.39 14.30 -13.48
N LYS A 88 8.56 13.67 -12.66
CA LYS A 88 9.01 12.81 -11.56
C LYS A 88 9.49 11.46 -12.10
N ARG A 89 10.51 10.90 -11.46
CA ARG A 89 10.96 9.54 -11.72
C ARG A 89 10.08 8.56 -10.96
N VAL A 90 9.63 7.49 -11.62
CA VAL A 90 8.78 6.48 -10.99
C VAL A 90 9.49 5.13 -10.99
N ALA A 91 9.48 4.46 -9.84
CA ALA A 91 9.93 3.09 -9.72
C ALA A 91 8.82 2.21 -9.14
N VAL A 92 8.76 0.96 -9.57
CA VAL A 92 7.78 -0.02 -9.10
C VAL A 92 8.49 -1.27 -8.58
N PRO A 93 7.85 -2.03 -7.66
CA PRO A 93 8.49 -3.14 -7.00
C PRO A 93 8.54 -4.40 -7.87
N ARG A 94 9.60 -5.17 -7.69
CA ARG A 94 9.76 -6.54 -8.13
C ARG A 94 10.08 -7.45 -6.95
N VAL A 95 9.45 -8.62 -6.90
CA VAL A 95 9.74 -9.63 -5.90
C VAL A 95 10.95 -10.47 -6.35
N CYS A 96 12.02 -10.43 -5.57
CA CYS A 96 13.25 -11.16 -5.80
C CYS A 96 13.49 -12.17 -4.65
N GLY A 97 12.88 -13.34 -4.76
CA GLY A 97 12.91 -14.34 -3.68
C GLY A 97 12.13 -13.86 -2.46
N GLN A 98 12.81 -13.59 -1.35
CA GLN A 98 12.21 -13.05 -0.12
C GLN A 98 12.32 -11.53 -0.01
N GLU A 99 13.04 -10.88 -0.92
CA GLU A 99 13.24 -9.45 -0.96
C GLU A 99 12.29 -8.77 -1.95
N MET A 100 12.17 -7.46 -1.82
CA MET A 100 11.49 -6.60 -2.77
C MET A 100 12.47 -5.49 -3.19
N LYS A 101 12.61 -5.30 -4.50
CA LYS A 101 13.49 -4.26 -5.07
C LYS A 101 12.68 -3.37 -6.00
N PHE A 102 13.02 -2.09 -6.03
CA PHE A 102 12.37 -1.14 -6.92
C PHE A 102 13.22 -0.91 -8.18
N TYR A 103 12.52 -0.76 -9.31
CA TYR A 103 13.13 -0.48 -10.61
C TYR A 103 12.42 0.68 -11.28
N TYR A 104 13.18 1.61 -11.85
CA TYR A 104 12.61 2.71 -12.61
C TYR A 104 11.93 2.20 -13.87
N ILE A 105 10.75 2.78 -14.14
CA ILE A 105 9.98 2.55 -15.35
C ILE A 105 9.62 3.89 -16.02
N THR A 106 9.58 3.88 -17.33
CA THR A 106 9.16 5.01 -18.19
C THR A 106 8.00 4.63 -19.12
N SER A 107 7.71 3.34 -19.23
CA SER A 107 6.65 2.78 -20.06
C SER A 107 6.08 1.52 -19.40
N PHE A 108 4.75 1.38 -19.41
CA PHE A 108 4.11 0.15 -18.95
C PHE A 108 4.27 -1.01 -19.96
N GLU A 109 4.42 -0.69 -21.23
CA GLU A 109 4.54 -1.64 -22.32
C GLU A 109 5.95 -2.22 -22.39
N ASP A 110 6.97 -1.35 -22.32
CA ASP A 110 8.36 -1.71 -22.58
C ASP A 110 9.11 -2.16 -21.32
N ASP A 111 8.77 -1.61 -20.16
CA ASP A 111 9.52 -1.82 -18.92
C ASP A 111 8.93 -2.88 -17.99
N LEU A 112 7.69 -3.33 -18.25
CA LEU A 112 7.04 -4.37 -17.44
C LEU A 112 6.99 -5.71 -18.19
N GLU A 113 7.00 -6.79 -17.40
CA GLU A 113 6.80 -8.18 -17.85
C GLU A 113 5.85 -8.91 -16.88
N ASP A 114 5.42 -10.09 -17.22
CA ASP A 114 4.60 -10.93 -16.34
C ASP A 114 5.44 -11.36 -15.14
N GLY A 115 4.93 -11.09 -13.96
CA GLY A 115 5.63 -11.27 -12.71
C GLY A 115 4.90 -12.17 -11.72
N SER A 116 5.33 -12.10 -10.48
CA SER A 116 4.80 -12.90 -9.37
C SER A 116 3.33 -12.58 -9.10
N PHE A 117 2.56 -13.58 -8.69
CA PHE A 117 1.14 -13.46 -8.30
C PHE A 117 0.19 -12.95 -9.39
N GLY A 118 0.60 -12.98 -10.66
CA GLY A 118 -0.16 -12.46 -11.80
C GLY A 118 -0.18 -10.92 -11.87
N ILE A 119 0.80 -10.27 -11.25
CA ILE A 119 1.01 -8.82 -11.29
C ILE A 119 2.15 -8.56 -12.27
N ARG A 120 2.00 -7.52 -13.11
CA ARG A 120 3.12 -7.11 -13.96
C ARG A 120 4.21 -6.46 -13.08
N GLU A 121 5.44 -6.94 -13.24
CA GLU A 121 6.60 -6.48 -12.50
C GLU A 121 7.60 -5.79 -13.46
N PRO A 122 8.44 -4.87 -12.96
CA PRO A 122 9.45 -4.23 -13.78
C PRO A 122 10.52 -5.24 -14.22
N LYS A 123 11.04 -5.07 -15.43
CA LYS A 123 12.26 -5.77 -15.88
C LYS A 123 13.45 -5.33 -15.02
N GLU A 124 14.39 -6.24 -14.76
CA GLU A 124 15.56 -5.97 -13.92
C GLU A 124 16.64 -5.13 -14.65
N LYS A 125 16.25 -3.94 -15.18
CA LYS A 125 17.17 -3.13 -15.98
C LYS A 125 17.67 -1.88 -15.27
N ASN A 126 16.78 -1.14 -14.60
CA ASN A 126 17.07 0.18 -14.03
C ASN A 126 16.78 0.18 -12.53
N PRO A 127 17.64 -0.39 -11.69
CA PRO A 127 17.38 -0.45 -10.25
C PRO A 127 17.35 0.93 -9.62
N ALA A 128 16.41 1.11 -8.68
CA ALA A 128 16.24 2.34 -7.94
C ALA A 128 16.77 2.17 -6.51
N TYR A 129 17.70 3.04 -6.12
CA TYR A 129 18.36 3.04 -4.81
C TYR A 129 18.24 4.42 -4.14
N VAL A 130 17.11 5.09 -4.31
CA VAL A 130 16.93 6.44 -3.77
C VAL A 130 16.33 6.36 -2.37
N GLU A 131 17.04 6.92 -1.41
CA GLU A 131 16.62 6.98 -0.01
C GLU A 131 15.61 8.12 0.24
N ASP A 132 15.65 9.16 -0.61
CA ASP A 132 14.73 10.31 -0.54
C ASP A 132 13.63 10.16 -1.60
N ALA A 133 12.79 9.16 -1.45
CA ALA A 133 11.66 8.91 -2.32
C ALA A 133 10.34 8.89 -1.53
N LEU A 134 9.26 9.30 -2.18
CA LEU A 134 7.92 9.06 -1.67
C LEU A 134 7.50 7.62 -2.00
N LEU A 135 7.27 6.81 -0.98
CA LEU A 135 6.77 5.44 -1.16
C LEU A 135 5.25 5.40 -1.00
N LEU A 136 4.58 5.10 -2.10
CA LEU A 136 3.16 4.76 -2.11
C LEU A 136 3.01 3.25 -1.92
N MET A 137 2.28 2.84 -0.90
CA MET A 137 2.20 1.42 -0.54
C MET A 137 0.77 0.91 -0.44
N PRO A 138 0.51 -0.37 -0.79
CA PRO A 138 -0.80 -0.96 -0.66
C PRO A 138 -1.03 -1.52 0.75
N GLY A 139 -2.28 -1.86 1.04
CA GLY A 139 -2.65 -2.62 2.21
C GLY A 139 -4.01 -3.28 2.05
N VAL A 140 -4.30 -4.22 2.92
CA VAL A 140 -5.60 -4.88 2.94
C VAL A 140 -6.56 -4.15 3.86
N ALA A 141 -6.14 -3.83 5.08
CA ALA A 141 -6.94 -3.09 6.04
C ALA A 141 -6.06 -2.16 6.88
N PHE A 142 -6.68 -1.12 7.39
CA PHE A 142 -6.04 -0.08 8.20
C PHE A 142 -6.94 0.30 9.39
N ASP A 143 -6.38 0.95 10.39
CA ASP A 143 -7.15 1.62 11.45
C ASP A 143 -6.80 3.11 11.57
N GLU A 144 -7.52 3.81 12.46
CA GLU A 144 -7.30 5.24 12.71
C GLU A 144 -5.89 5.57 13.19
N LYS A 145 -5.17 4.59 13.75
CA LYS A 145 -3.78 4.72 14.19
C LYS A 145 -2.79 4.34 13.10
N ARG A 146 -3.28 4.04 11.90
CA ARG A 146 -2.53 3.62 10.72
C ARG A 146 -1.81 2.27 10.88
N HIS A 147 -2.24 1.41 11.81
CA HIS A 147 -1.79 0.03 11.75
C HIS A 147 -2.27 -0.58 10.43
N ARG A 148 -1.47 -1.45 9.87
CA ARG A 148 -1.69 -1.99 8.54
C ARG A 148 -1.69 -3.52 8.55
N VAL A 149 -2.70 -4.11 7.98
CA VAL A 149 -2.71 -5.52 7.60
C VAL A 149 -2.34 -5.62 6.12
N GLY A 150 -1.16 -6.17 5.84
CA GLY A 150 -0.70 -6.47 4.48
C GLY A 150 -1.19 -7.82 3.98
N TYR A 151 -0.70 -8.22 2.80
CA TYR A 151 -1.08 -9.48 2.13
C TYR A 151 -0.50 -10.75 2.77
N GLY A 152 0.44 -10.61 3.71
CA GLY A 152 1.04 -11.71 4.47
C GLY A 152 2.45 -12.11 4.02
N GLY A 153 3.00 -11.50 2.97
CA GLY A 153 4.37 -11.76 2.52
C GLY A 153 5.44 -10.99 3.26
N GLY A 154 5.08 -9.92 4.01
CA GLY A 154 6.01 -9.07 4.77
C GLY A 154 7.00 -8.27 3.92
N PHE A 155 6.78 -8.15 2.61
CA PHE A 155 7.73 -7.49 1.70
C PHE A 155 7.95 -6.02 2.02
N TYR A 156 6.87 -5.27 2.27
CA TYR A 156 6.98 -3.84 2.62
C TYR A 156 7.59 -3.64 4.00
N ASP A 157 7.28 -4.49 4.97
CA ASP A 157 7.83 -4.36 6.33
C ASP A 157 9.35 -4.58 6.32
N ARG A 158 9.83 -5.64 5.64
CA ARG A 158 11.27 -5.87 5.46
C ARG A 158 11.97 -4.79 4.64
N PHE A 159 11.32 -4.29 3.58
CA PHE A 159 11.88 -3.22 2.77
C PHE A 159 12.03 -1.93 3.58
N LEU A 160 11.01 -1.55 4.34
CA LEU A 160 11.01 -0.34 5.16
C LEU A 160 11.92 -0.46 6.40
N GLU A 161 12.11 -1.67 6.93
CA GLU A 161 13.11 -1.90 7.99
C GLU A 161 14.53 -1.56 7.50
N ALA A 162 14.82 -1.84 6.21
CA ALA A 162 16.09 -1.50 5.58
C ALA A 162 16.16 -0.02 5.09
N HIS A 163 15.01 0.66 4.94
CA HIS A 163 14.90 2.03 4.42
C HIS A 163 13.98 2.89 5.31
N PRO A 164 14.36 3.14 6.58
CA PRO A 164 13.48 3.78 7.57
C PRO A 164 13.18 5.25 7.29
N ASP A 165 13.99 5.92 6.48
CA ASP A 165 13.88 7.36 6.19
C ASP A 165 12.90 7.68 5.05
N LEU A 166 12.38 6.66 4.35
CA LEU A 166 11.39 6.84 3.29
C LEU A 166 10.08 7.43 3.83
N VAL A 167 9.60 8.48 3.18
CA VAL A 167 8.25 9.00 3.43
C VAL A 167 7.22 8.01 2.86
N THR A 168 6.35 7.49 3.71
CA THR A 168 5.42 6.43 3.33
C THR A 168 3.97 6.90 3.35
N ILE A 169 3.24 6.66 2.28
CA ILE A 169 1.80 6.91 2.16
C ILE A 169 1.11 5.63 1.70
N ALA A 170 0.18 5.14 2.51
CA ALA A 170 -0.66 4.03 2.08
C ALA A 170 -1.90 4.54 1.35
N LEU A 171 -2.25 3.87 0.26
CA LEU A 171 -3.47 4.14 -0.50
C LEU A 171 -4.51 3.08 -0.16
N ALA A 172 -5.72 3.52 0.16
CA ALA A 172 -6.80 2.64 0.59
C ALA A 172 -8.16 3.21 0.16
N PHE A 173 -9.17 2.37 0.17
CA PHE A 173 -10.56 2.81 0.15
C PHE A 173 -11.11 2.89 1.57
N GLU A 174 -12.08 3.76 1.81
CA GLU A 174 -12.65 3.96 3.15
C GLU A 174 -13.19 2.67 3.77
N PHE A 175 -13.73 1.76 2.98
CA PHE A 175 -14.20 0.46 3.47
C PHE A 175 -13.09 -0.45 4.04
N GLN A 176 -11.82 -0.13 3.75
CA GLN A 176 -10.65 -0.83 4.31
C GLN A 176 -10.24 -0.30 5.69
N VAL A 177 -10.78 0.87 6.09
CA VAL A 177 -10.51 1.45 7.41
C VAL A 177 -11.47 0.84 8.43
N LYS A 178 -10.91 0.30 9.48
CA LYS A 178 -11.63 -0.36 10.59
C LYS A 178 -11.36 0.39 11.89
N GLU A 179 -12.15 0.14 12.92
CA GLU A 179 -11.93 0.72 14.25
C GLU A 179 -10.55 0.32 14.81
N GLU A 180 -10.22 -0.96 14.69
CA GLU A 180 -8.90 -1.51 15.03
C GLU A 180 -8.57 -2.66 14.09
N VAL A 181 -7.28 -2.82 13.75
CA VAL A 181 -6.77 -3.97 13.02
C VAL A 181 -5.73 -4.72 13.85
N PRO A 182 -5.62 -6.04 13.69
CA PRO A 182 -4.58 -6.83 14.36
C PRO A 182 -3.19 -6.48 13.81
N PHE A 183 -2.26 -6.12 14.69
CA PHE A 183 -0.89 -5.76 14.32
C PHE A 183 0.14 -6.43 15.24
N GLU A 184 1.36 -6.48 14.78
CA GLU A 184 2.54 -6.93 15.53
C GLU A 184 3.51 -5.76 15.69
N THR A 185 4.41 -5.83 16.68
CA THR A 185 5.33 -4.71 17.02
C THR A 185 6.30 -4.37 15.89
N PHE A 186 6.54 -5.29 14.98
CA PHE A 186 7.39 -5.12 13.80
C PHE A 186 6.61 -4.70 12.54
N ASP A 187 5.28 -4.66 12.57
CA ASP A 187 4.48 -4.14 11.46
C ASP A 187 4.71 -2.62 11.33
N ILE A 188 5.21 -2.17 10.17
CA ILE A 188 5.53 -0.77 9.97
C ILE A 188 4.28 -0.01 9.54
N ARG A 189 4.03 1.10 10.27
CA ARG A 189 2.91 2.00 10.00
C ARG A 189 3.31 3.05 8.97
N PRO A 190 2.50 3.29 7.93
CA PRO A 190 2.74 4.41 7.02
C PRO A 190 2.61 5.75 7.75
N ALA A 191 3.31 6.78 7.26
CA ALA A 191 3.17 8.13 7.78
C ALA A 191 1.76 8.68 7.57
N ARG A 192 1.09 8.28 6.48
CA ARG A 192 -0.31 8.62 6.18
C ARG A 192 -1.04 7.44 5.56
N VAL A 193 -2.37 7.43 5.72
CA VAL A 193 -3.27 6.60 4.91
C VAL A 193 -4.24 7.54 4.20
N ILE A 194 -4.33 7.43 2.88
CA ILE A 194 -5.21 8.25 2.05
C ILE A 194 -6.35 7.38 1.55
N THR A 195 -7.58 7.83 1.82
CA THR A 195 -8.78 7.23 1.24
C THR A 195 -9.47 8.23 0.30
N GLU A 196 -10.49 7.79 -0.43
CA GLU A 196 -11.32 8.68 -1.26
C GLU A 196 -12.08 9.72 -0.42
N ARG A 197 -12.15 9.54 0.90
CA ARG A 197 -12.91 10.42 1.82
C ARG A 197 -12.03 11.30 2.69
N ARG A 198 -10.89 10.79 3.17
CA ARG A 198 -10.06 11.47 4.18
C ARG A 198 -8.60 11.03 4.17
N THR A 199 -7.81 11.76 4.92
CA THR A 199 -6.40 11.44 5.22
C THR A 199 -6.27 11.11 6.70
N LEU A 200 -5.69 9.96 7.02
CA LEU A 200 -5.29 9.59 8.38
C LEU A 200 -3.82 9.99 8.59
N THR A 201 -3.53 10.69 9.68
CA THR A 201 -2.18 11.22 10.04
C THR A 201 -1.77 10.83 11.45
#